data_d14b5cf0c54671e7d94e4cfa80d01c67
#
_entry.id   d14b5cf0c54671e7d94e4cfa80d01c67
#
_cell.length_a   1.000
_cell.length_b   1.000
_cell.length_c   1.000
_cell.angle_alpha   90.00
_cell.angle_beta   90.00
_cell.angle_gamma   90.00
#
_symmetry.space_group_name_H-M   'P 1'
#
loop_
_entity.id
_entity.type
_entity.pdbx_description
1 polymer ?
#
loop_
_entity_poly.entity_id
_entity_poly.type
_entity_poly.pdbx_seq_one_letter_code
_entity_poly.pdbx_strand_id
1 'polypeptide(L)'
;MKIRFLRLIALVLTAAVLLSGCGMVDFGEYFGAVRSLVDGNAIVPYESMTYERPDMTQLQQTLDAACEAAEGDDVSAILDGIYDFYDAYDWFSTYYALADIHYCADLTDTYWEVEYNYCTQNAATVDAALQELYRALAQSPAREELEQAEYFGEGFFDSYEDEESVWDATFTAMLEEEARLQTRYYELSAQAADYQDDTQGYYDACADGMASLLAGLSAVRQEIAEYCGYSDYPQFAEDFYFYRDYTAAEEEQLLEDIRRELVPLYRELDADAWEATGEYASERETLNYLATAAEGMGGTVEEAHDLMKTAKLYDTGYGENKYNSSFEQYLTSYQEPFIFVNATLTAYDKLVLAHEFGHFCNDYASYGSAAGVDVSEFFSTGMEYLSLCYGGEDLTRAKMADSLGNYVEQGAYASFERQMYSLTGDALSAEGLYALYEQVALDFGFDSVGYDRREFVDVTHFYTNPMYVFSYVVSNDAAMQLYQLEQEQRGAGLELYEQNLTTEESYFLAFLDSAGLESPFEAGRISSVKAVFESVLE
;
A
#
# COMPACT_ATOMS: atom_id res chain seq x y z
N MET A 1 26.35 -9.92 -7.17
CA MET A 1 26.95 -9.32 -5.98
C MET A 1 26.25 -8.01 -5.61
N LYS A 2 26.09 -7.01 -6.51
CA LYS A 2 25.35 -5.76 -6.23
C LYS A 2 23.87 -5.98 -5.90
N ILE A 3 23.18 -6.89 -6.57
CA ILE A 3 21.73 -7.18 -6.37
C ILE A 3 21.45 -7.78 -4.98
N ARG A 4 22.36 -8.58 -4.42
CA ARG A 4 22.20 -9.16 -3.07
C ARG A 4 22.36 -8.14 -1.95
N PHE A 5 23.29 -7.19 -2.13
CA PHE A 5 23.50 -6.08 -1.20
C PHE A 5 22.28 -5.17 -1.04
N LEU A 6 21.49 -5.09 -2.06
CA LEU A 6 20.35 -4.20 -2.21
C LEU A 6 19.08 -4.69 -1.47
N ARG A 7 18.91 -6.00 -1.25
CA ARG A 7 17.82 -6.56 -0.44
C ARG A 7 17.87 -6.09 1.03
N LEU A 8 19.05 -5.73 1.51
CA LEU A 8 19.27 -5.23 2.88
C LEU A 8 18.65 -3.86 3.13
N ILE A 9 18.58 -3.01 2.12
CA ILE A 9 18.07 -1.65 2.21
C ILE A 9 16.54 -1.63 2.17
N ALA A 10 15.91 -2.52 1.40
CA ALA A 10 14.47 -2.61 1.26
C ALA A 10 13.75 -2.80 2.61
N LEU A 11 14.35 -3.60 3.49
CA LEU A 11 13.75 -3.94 4.78
C LEU A 11 13.63 -2.79 5.77
N VAL A 12 14.42 -1.74 5.65
CA VAL A 12 14.46 -0.64 6.62
C VAL A 12 13.80 0.63 6.10
N LEU A 13 13.80 0.84 4.79
CA LEU A 13 13.04 1.93 4.18
C LEU A 13 11.53 1.62 4.13
N THR A 14 11.14 0.33 4.21
CA THR A 14 9.75 -0.08 4.38
C THR A 14 9.09 0.43 5.66
N ALA A 15 9.83 0.78 6.71
CA ALA A 15 9.21 1.37 7.90
C ALA A 15 8.50 2.70 7.64
N ALA A 16 9.01 3.50 6.71
CA ALA A 16 8.34 4.75 6.30
C ALA A 16 7.13 4.48 5.36
N VAL A 17 7.13 3.33 4.67
CA VAL A 17 6.03 2.88 3.78
C VAL A 17 5.02 2.01 4.55
N LEU A 18 5.45 1.29 5.60
CA LEU A 18 4.58 0.49 6.48
C LEU A 18 3.56 1.33 7.26
N LEU A 19 3.77 2.63 7.36
CA LEU A 19 2.82 3.58 7.95
C LEU A 19 1.63 3.90 7.04
N SER A 20 1.63 3.41 5.80
CA SER A 20 0.55 3.57 4.84
C SER A 20 -0.14 2.27 4.44
N GLY A 21 -0.03 1.22 5.24
CA GLY A 21 -0.87 0.03 5.10
C GLY A 21 -0.48 -0.99 4.05
N CYS A 22 0.72 -0.95 3.45
CA CYS A 22 1.16 -1.97 2.51
C CYS A 22 2.62 -2.37 2.69
N GLY A 23 2.86 -3.62 2.99
CA GLY A 23 4.10 -4.32 2.73
C GLY A 23 4.98 -4.62 3.93
N MET A 24 4.79 -5.79 4.54
CA MET A 24 5.82 -6.44 5.36
C MET A 24 6.57 -7.48 4.55
N VAL A 25 7.83 -7.68 4.89
CA VAL A 25 8.69 -8.72 4.33
C VAL A 25 8.13 -10.09 4.67
N ASP A 26 8.22 -10.99 3.68
CA ASP A 26 7.77 -12.37 3.72
C ASP A 26 8.18 -13.12 5.02
N PHE A 27 7.24 -13.26 5.91
CA PHE A 27 7.29 -14.10 7.11
C PHE A 27 6.24 -15.22 7.05
N GLY A 28 5.50 -15.35 5.94
CA GLY A 28 4.35 -16.25 5.83
C GLY A 28 4.67 -17.70 6.17
N GLU A 29 5.75 -18.26 5.65
CA GLU A 29 6.16 -19.63 6.00
C GLU A 29 6.53 -19.78 7.48
N TYR A 30 7.14 -18.75 8.06
CA TYR A 30 7.54 -18.75 9.46
C TYR A 30 6.32 -18.65 10.39
N PHE A 31 5.39 -17.74 10.11
CA PHE A 31 4.15 -17.62 10.89
C PHE A 31 3.21 -18.80 10.68
N GLY A 32 3.19 -19.43 9.52
CA GLY A 32 2.49 -20.67 9.28
C GLY A 32 2.98 -21.82 10.17
N ALA A 33 4.29 -21.91 10.42
CA ALA A 33 4.87 -22.92 11.31
C ALA A 33 4.59 -22.62 12.79
N VAL A 34 4.66 -21.36 13.21
CA VAL A 34 4.31 -20.92 14.59
C VAL A 34 2.83 -21.11 14.86
N ARG A 35 1.97 -20.84 13.88
CA ARG A 35 0.52 -20.98 14.01
C ARG A 35 0.05 -22.42 14.16
N SER A 36 0.74 -23.40 13.57
CA SER A 36 0.44 -24.82 13.80
C SER A 36 0.63 -25.24 15.27
N LEU A 37 1.31 -24.40 16.06
CA LEU A 37 1.50 -24.56 17.51
C LEU A 37 0.47 -23.80 18.35
N VAL A 38 -0.27 -22.85 17.73
CA VAL A 38 -1.25 -21.97 18.41
C VAL A 38 -2.68 -22.21 17.88
N ASP A 39 -3.00 -23.47 17.60
CA ASP A 39 -4.37 -23.89 17.30
C ASP A 39 -5.28 -23.58 18.51
N GLY A 40 -5.88 -22.39 18.53
CA GLY A 40 -6.84 -22.01 19.56
C GLY A 40 -6.84 -20.54 20.03
N ASN A 41 -6.28 -19.60 19.31
CA ASN A 41 -6.47 -18.18 19.66
C ASN A 41 -7.97 -17.84 19.53
N ALA A 42 -8.57 -17.46 20.64
CA ALA A 42 -9.93 -16.96 20.64
C ALA A 42 -9.93 -15.61 19.90
N ILE A 43 -10.84 -15.43 18.93
CA ILE A 43 -11.13 -14.15 18.31
C ILE A 43 -11.24 -13.07 19.38
N VAL A 44 -10.45 -12.00 19.27
CA VAL A 44 -10.47 -10.87 20.21
C VAL A 44 -11.27 -9.73 19.59
N PRO A 45 -12.45 -9.39 20.10
CA PRO A 45 -13.18 -8.24 19.60
C PRO A 45 -12.36 -6.96 19.73
N TYR A 46 -12.39 -6.10 18.72
CA TYR A 46 -11.63 -4.84 18.71
C TYR A 46 -11.83 -4.00 19.98
N GLU A 47 -13.07 -3.93 20.50
CA GLU A 47 -13.38 -3.21 21.74
C GLU A 47 -12.70 -3.79 22.99
N SER A 48 -12.12 -4.98 22.90
CA SER A 48 -11.39 -5.66 23.99
C SER A 48 -9.88 -5.57 23.80
N MET A 49 -9.42 -5.10 22.65
CA MET A 49 -8.00 -4.86 22.42
C MET A 49 -7.52 -3.68 23.24
N THR A 50 -6.33 -3.76 23.77
CA THR A 50 -5.77 -2.73 24.63
C THR A 50 -4.48 -2.19 24.06
N TYR A 51 -4.35 -0.87 24.08
CA TYR A 51 -3.10 -0.21 23.75
C TYR A 51 -2.23 -0.10 25.01
N GLU A 52 -0.96 -0.43 24.85
CA GLU A 52 0.09 -0.10 25.83
C GLU A 52 1.23 0.58 25.06
N ARG A 53 1.78 1.68 25.64
CA ARG A 53 2.93 2.34 24.99
C ARG A 53 4.11 1.37 24.91
N PRO A 54 4.68 1.09 23.71
CA PRO A 54 5.79 0.15 23.55
C PRO A 54 6.98 0.47 24.48
N ASP A 55 7.52 -0.55 25.16
CA ASP A 55 8.72 -0.42 25.98
C ASP A 55 9.98 -0.70 25.14
N MET A 56 10.57 0.36 24.60
CA MET A 56 11.79 0.29 23.80
C MET A 56 12.99 -0.30 24.57
N THR A 57 12.95 -0.23 25.91
CA THR A 57 13.99 -0.86 26.75
C THR A 57 13.83 -2.38 26.75
N GLN A 58 12.60 -2.86 26.79
CA GLN A 58 12.32 -4.30 26.71
C GLN A 58 12.70 -4.84 25.32
N LEU A 59 12.31 -4.16 24.25
CA LEU A 59 12.67 -4.56 22.89
C LEU A 59 14.20 -4.65 22.72
N GLN A 60 14.97 -3.68 23.20
CA GLN A 60 16.43 -3.74 23.18
C GLN A 60 16.99 -4.93 23.98
N GLN A 61 16.39 -5.25 25.13
CA GLN A 61 16.83 -6.39 25.95
C GLN A 61 16.57 -7.73 25.25
N THR A 62 15.44 -7.88 24.54
CA THR A 62 15.18 -9.09 23.76
C THR A 62 16.13 -9.20 22.56
N LEU A 63 16.43 -8.09 21.89
CA LEU A 63 17.46 -8.04 20.83
C LEU A 63 18.83 -8.47 21.35
N ASP A 64 19.30 -7.86 22.44
CA ASP A 64 20.62 -8.17 23.03
C ASP A 64 20.71 -9.66 23.39
N ALA A 65 19.65 -10.24 23.96
CA ALA A 65 19.59 -11.67 24.31
C ALA A 65 19.59 -12.58 23.08
N ALA A 66 18.85 -12.23 22.01
CA ALA A 66 18.81 -12.97 20.77
C ALA A 66 20.19 -12.94 20.06
N CYS A 67 20.83 -11.78 20.00
CA CYS A 67 22.18 -11.64 19.44
C CYS A 67 23.23 -12.39 20.25
N GLU A 68 23.15 -12.39 21.60
CA GLU A 68 24.04 -13.22 22.46
C GLU A 68 23.83 -14.71 22.18
N ALA A 69 22.59 -15.17 22.03
CA ALA A 69 22.29 -16.56 21.70
C ALA A 69 22.85 -16.94 20.32
N ALA A 70 22.79 -16.04 19.33
CA ALA A 70 23.31 -16.25 17.97
C ALA A 70 24.83 -16.46 17.90
N GLU A 71 25.61 -16.06 18.93
CA GLU A 71 27.06 -16.35 19.03
C GLU A 71 27.34 -17.85 19.31
N GLY A 72 26.34 -18.61 19.77
CA GLY A 72 26.41 -20.03 20.09
C GLY A 72 26.07 -20.96 18.92
N ASP A 73 26.09 -22.27 19.21
CA ASP A 73 25.71 -23.36 18.27
C ASP A 73 24.44 -24.11 18.74
N ASP A 74 23.78 -23.66 19.78
CA ASP A 74 22.53 -24.25 20.29
C ASP A 74 21.34 -23.64 19.58
N VAL A 75 20.89 -24.28 18.50
CA VAL A 75 19.75 -23.83 17.68
C VAL A 75 18.49 -23.59 18.52
N SER A 76 18.22 -24.42 19.52
CA SER A 76 17.04 -24.24 20.38
C SER A 76 17.11 -22.93 21.17
N ALA A 77 18.28 -22.61 21.74
CA ALA A 77 18.48 -21.36 22.46
C ALA A 77 18.42 -20.13 21.53
N ILE A 78 18.92 -20.28 20.29
CA ILE A 78 18.83 -19.21 19.28
C ILE A 78 17.38 -18.96 18.91
N LEU A 79 16.61 -20.02 18.61
CA LEU A 79 15.19 -19.89 18.27
C LEU A 79 14.37 -19.28 19.43
N ASP A 80 14.63 -19.70 20.68
CA ASP A 80 13.95 -19.10 21.83
C ASP A 80 14.22 -17.57 21.89
N GLY A 81 15.46 -17.13 21.64
CA GLY A 81 15.81 -15.71 21.60
C GLY A 81 15.15 -14.97 20.44
N ILE A 82 15.07 -15.60 19.25
CA ILE A 82 14.37 -15.04 18.10
C ILE A 82 12.88 -14.86 18.40
N TYR A 83 12.23 -15.86 18.99
CA TYR A 83 10.81 -15.79 19.37
C TYR A 83 10.53 -14.68 20.36
N ASP A 84 11.36 -14.52 21.41
CA ASP A 84 11.20 -13.46 22.39
C ASP A 84 11.35 -12.07 21.76
N PHE A 85 12.26 -11.92 20.78
CA PHE A 85 12.43 -10.66 20.05
C PHE A 85 11.23 -10.38 19.12
N TYR A 86 10.78 -11.38 18.35
CA TYR A 86 9.62 -11.21 17.48
C TYR A 86 8.34 -10.91 18.25
N ASP A 87 8.12 -11.53 19.40
CA ASP A 87 6.97 -11.18 20.23
C ASP A 87 6.99 -9.69 20.62
N ALA A 88 8.15 -9.15 20.98
CA ALA A 88 8.29 -7.73 21.29
C ALA A 88 8.12 -6.84 20.04
N TYR A 89 8.59 -7.27 18.89
CA TYR A 89 8.45 -6.59 17.59
C TYR A 89 6.98 -6.56 17.14
N ASP A 90 6.29 -7.69 17.20
CA ASP A 90 4.87 -7.82 16.82
C ASP A 90 3.96 -6.96 17.72
N TRP A 91 4.27 -6.91 19.03
CA TRP A 91 3.55 -6.03 19.94
C TRP A 91 3.84 -4.55 19.64
N PHE A 92 5.05 -4.18 19.26
CA PHE A 92 5.31 -2.81 18.80
C PHE A 92 4.46 -2.48 17.57
N SER A 93 4.45 -3.35 16.56
CA SER A 93 3.66 -3.17 15.33
C SER A 93 2.16 -3.07 15.63
N THR A 94 1.65 -3.94 16.49
CA THR A 94 0.24 -3.92 16.94
C THR A 94 -0.12 -2.64 17.68
N TYR A 95 0.71 -2.18 18.61
CA TYR A 95 0.46 -0.93 19.33
C TYR A 95 0.57 0.28 18.43
N TYR A 96 1.46 0.25 17.45
CA TYR A 96 1.55 1.31 16.46
C TYR A 96 0.26 1.37 15.62
N ALA A 97 -0.19 0.23 15.10
CA ALA A 97 -1.45 0.12 14.37
C ALA A 97 -2.65 0.63 15.20
N LEU A 98 -2.77 0.22 16.46
CA LEU A 98 -3.82 0.69 17.34
C LEU A 98 -3.73 2.21 17.61
N ALA A 99 -2.52 2.76 17.80
CA ALA A 99 -2.33 4.20 17.98
C ALA A 99 -2.75 4.98 16.73
N ASP A 100 -2.42 4.48 15.54
CA ASP A 100 -2.81 5.07 14.26
C ASP A 100 -4.32 5.03 14.07
N ILE A 101 -4.96 3.87 14.21
CA ILE A 101 -6.42 3.72 14.10
C ILE A 101 -7.14 4.71 15.04
N HIS A 102 -6.70 4.78 16.29
CA HIS A 102 -7.33 5.69 17.26
C HIS A 102 -7.07 7.17 16.96
N TYR A 103 -5.87 7.52 16.50
CA TYR A 103 -5.56 8.90 16.09
C TYR A 103 -6.35 9.28 14.83
N CYS A 104 -6.42 8.39 13.84
CA CYS A 104 -7.23 8.58 12.65
C CYS A 104 -8.73 8.70 12.95
N ALA A 105 -9.23 8.07 14.01
CA ALA A 105 -10.63 8.16 14.43
C ALA A 105 -11.02 9.54 14.98
N ASP A 106 -10.08 10.29 15.57
CA ASP A 106 -10.25 11.69 16.00
C ASP A 106 -8.90 12.42 16.01
N LEU A 107 -8.57 13.11 14.93
CA LEU A 107 -7.32 13.89 14.78
C LEU A 107 -7.18 15.04 15.80
N THR A 108 -8.20 15.33 16.60
CA THR A 108 -8.15 16.32 17.69
C THR A 108 -7.83 15.72 19.04
N ASP A 109 -7.75 14.39 19.14
CA ASP A 109 -7.38 13.70 20.38
C ASP A 109 -5.86 13.77 20.62
N THR A 110 -5.46 14.68 21.49
CA THR A 110 -4.04 14.92 21.79
C THR A 110 -3.35 13.76 22.51
N TYR A 111 -4.09 12.84 23.13
CA TYR A 111 -3.49 11.63 23.70
C TYR A 111 -3.03 10.69 22.59
N TRP A 112 -3.91 10.41 21.63
CA TRP A 112 -3.57 9.53 20.51
C TRP A 112 -2.56 10.16 19.54
N GLU A 113 -2.59 11.48 19.36
CA GLU A 113 -1.53 12.20 18.63
C GLU A 113 -0.16 11.95 19.25
N VAL A 114 -0.03 12.01 20.58
CA VAL A 114 1.24 11.76 21.30
C VAL A 114 1.67 10.31 21.19
N GLU A 115 0.75 9.35 21.30
CA GLU A 115 1.07 7.92 21.20
C GLU A 115 1.46 7.52 19.78
N TYR A 116 0.73 7.98 18.76
CA TYR A 116 1.07 7.79 17.37
C TYR A 116 2.45 8.35 17.04
N ASN A 117 2.71 9.60 17.40
CA ASN A 117 4.01 10.23 17.19
C ASN A 117 5.14 9.50 17.93
N TYR A 118 4.88 8.93 19.11
CA TYR A 118 5.86 8.11 19.83
C TYR A 118 6.22 6.86 19.02
N CYS A 119 5.25 6.13 18.51
CA CYS A 119 5.48 4.94 17.70
C CYS A 119 6.22 5.30 16.40
N THR A 120 5.77 6.33 15.68
CA THR A 120 6.40 6.82 14.45
C THR A 120 7.89 7.15 14.65
N GLN A 121 8.22 7.85 15.74
CA GLN A 121 9.61 8.23 16.04
C GLN A 121 10.51 7.03 16.37
N ASN A 122 9.94 5.94 16.85
CA ASN A 122 10.70 4.74 17.22
C ASN A 122 10.70 3.65 16.15
N ALA A 123 9.86 3.73 15.11
CA ALA A 123 9.74 2.71 14.07
C ALA A 123 11.10 2.38 13.43
N ALA A 124 11.82 3.39 12.97
CA ALA A 124 13.15 3.19 12.38
C ALA A 124 14.17 2.50 13.33
N THR A 125 14.02 2.72 14.66
CA THR A 125 14.86 2.05 15.67
C THR A 125 14.49 0.57 15.78
N VAL A 126 13.21 0.25 15.69
CA VAL A 126 12.69 -1.13 15.74
C VAL A 126 13.13 -1.91 14.52
N ASP A 127 13.07 -1.30 13.34
CA ASP A 127 13.54 -1.93 12.11
C ASP A 127 15.06 -2.14 12.10
N ALA A 128 15.82 -1.14 12.59
CA ALA A 128 17.26 -1.30 12.77
C ALA A 128 17.60 -2.47 13.70
N ALA A 129 16.79 -2.70 14.75
CA ALA A 129 16.95 -3.82 15.67
C ALA A 129 16.74 -5.17 14.96
N LEU A 130 15.71 -5.28 14.10
CA LEU A 130 15.50 -6.48 13.27
C LEU A 130 16.68 -6.76 12.34
N GLN A 131 17.21 -5.72 11.70
CA GLN A 131 18.40 -5.83 10.85
C GLN A 131 19.64 -6.27 11.62
N GLU A 132 19.80 -5.80 12.85
CA GLU A 132 20.89 -6.20 13.73
C GLU A 132 20.79 -7.69 14.09
N LEU A 133 19.59 -8.16 14.43
CA LEU A 133 19.34 -9.58 14.67
C LEU A 133 19.72 -10.44 13.47
N TYR A 134 19.24 -10.09 12.27
CA TYR A 134 19.56 -10.88 11.06
C TYR A 134 21.05 -10.90 10.73
N ARG A 135 21.78 -9.82 10.96
CA ARG A 135 23.24 -9.82 10.82
C ARG A 135 23.92 -10.74 11.84
N ALA A 136 23.45 -10.76 13.09
CA ALA A 136 23.97 -11.68 14.10
C ALA A 136 23.72 -13.13 13.70
N LEU A 137 22.53 -13.45 13.20
CA LEU A 137 22.17 -14.79 12.72
C LEU A 137 22.97 -15.19 11.47
N ALA A 138 23.23 -14.28 10.54
CA ALA A 138 24.07 -14.51 9.36
C ALA A 138 25.50 -14.94 9.71
N GLN A 139 26.00 -14.49 10.86
CA GLN A 139 27.35 -14.82 11.35
C GLN A 139 27.35 -15.96 12.39
N SER A 140 26.18 -16.51 12.73
CA SER A 140 26.05 -17.56 13.70
C SER A 140 26.73 -18.87 13.24
N PRO A 141 27.39 -19.62 14.15
CA PRO A 141 27.85 -20.98 13.86
C PRO A 141 26.73 -21.94 13.46
N ALA A 142 25.50 -21.66 13.85
CA ALA A 142 24.30 -22.46 13.55
C ALA A 142 23.61 -22.04 12.25
N ARG A 143 24.14 -21.08 11.47
CA ARG A 143 23.50 -20.53 10.27
C ARG A 143 22.98 -21.62 9.31
N GLU A 144 23.79 -22.63 8.99
CA GLU A 144 23.39 -23.71 8.07
C GLU A 144 22.14 -24.48 8.56
N GLU A 145 21.94 -24.56 9.90
CA GLU A 145 20.77 -25.20 10.48
C GLU A 145 19.57 -24.27 10.49
N LEU A 146 19.78 -22.96 10.67
CA LEU A 146 18.74 -21.92 10.60
C LEU A 146 18.24 -21.69 9.17
N GLU A 147 19.07 -21.92 8.15
CA GLU A 147 18.68 -21.84 6.73
C GLU A 147 17.96 -23.09 6.21
N GLN A 148 17.58 -24.03 7.08
CA GLN A 148 16.67 -25.11 6.66
C GLN A 148 15.27 -24.54 6.37
N ALA A 149 14.53 -25.20 5.45
CA ALA A 149 13.23 -24.75 4.98
C ALA A 149 12.17 -24.60 6.09
N GLU A 150 12.35 -25.29 7.21
CA GLU A 150 11.47 -25.20 8.38
C GLU A 150 11.68 -23.94 9.24
N TYR A 151 12.72 -23.12 8.94
CA TYR A 151 13.02 -21.88 9.65
C TYR A 151 13.07 -20.70 8.67
N PHE A 152 14.25 -20.38 8.10
CA PHE A 152 14.45 -19.21 7.25
C PHE A 152 14.60 -19.53 5.76
N GLY A 153 14.83 -20.79 5.39
CA GLY A 153 15.12 -21.18 4.03
C GLY A 153 16.56 -20.96 3.57
N GLU A 154 16.95 -21.67 2.51
CA GLU A 154 18.32 -21.67 1.97
C GLU A 154 18.71 -20.28 1.43
N GLY A 155 19.80 -19.73 1.92
CA GLY A 155 20.35 -18.45 1.45
C GLY A 155 19.64 -17.21 1.99
N PHE A 156 18.74 -17.34 2.95
CA PHE A 156 18.07 -16.20 3.58
C PHE A 156 19.06 -15.16 4.11
N PHE A 157 20.12 -15.62 4.80
CA PHE A 157 21.09 -14.72 5.39
C PHE A 157 22.20 -14.24 4.44
N ASP A 158 22.22 -14.65 3.17
CA ASP A 158 23.25 -14.24 2.20
C ASP A 158 23.33 -12.71 2.04
N SER A 159 22.20 -12.01 2.17
CA SER A 159 22.11 -10.56 2.06
C SER A 159 22.61 -9.82 3.29
N TYR A 160 22.80 -10.52 4.42
CA TYR A 160 23.21 -9.96 5.70
C TYR A 160 24.69 -10.25 6.04
N GLU A 161 25.45 -10.93 5.15
CA GLU A 161 26.86 -11.29 5.38
C GLU A 161 27.84 -10.13 5.35
N ASP A 162 27.55 -9.07 4.59
CA ASP A 162 28.48 -7.97 4.37
C ASP A 162 28.51 -7.02 5.59
N GLU A 163 29.72 -6.84 6.17
CA GLU A 163 29.96 -5.95 7.31
C GLU A 163 29.76 -4.45 6.98
N GLU A 164 29.80 -4.08 5.71
CA GLU A 164 29.61 -2.68 5.27
C GLU A 164 28.12 -2.34 5.21
N SER A 165 27.60 -1.89 6.34
CA SER A 165 26.24 -1.32 6.40
C SER A 165 26.19 -0.04 5.57
N VAL A 166 25.23 0.09 4.67
CA VAL A 166 24.85 1.39 4.05
C VAL A 166 24.35 2.40 5.09
N TRP A 167 24.06 1.93 6.29
CA TRP A 167 23.54 2.71 7.43
C TRP A 167 24.67 3.45 8.14
N ASP A 168 25.28 4.38 7.45
CA ASP A 168 26.21 5.34 8.07
C ASP A 168 25.49 6.65 8.40
N ALA A 169 26.21 7.56 9.05
CA ALA A 169 25.67 8.86 9.42
C ALA A 169 25.23 9.71 8.22
N THR A 170 25.75 9.44 7.01
CA THR A 170 25.40 10.17 5.79
C THR A 170 24.03 9.72 5.30
N PHE A 171 23.83 8.41 5.22
CA PHE A 171 22.55 7.83 4.81
C PHE A 171 21.44 8.19 5.81
N THR A 172 21.70 8.04 7.11
CA THR A 172 20.75 8.45 8.16
C THR A 172 20.34 9.92 8.02
N ALA A 173 21.29 10.81 7.74
CA ALA A 173 21.00 12.23 7.55
C ALA A 173 20.10 12.51 6.32
N MET A 174 20.24 11.71 5.24
CA MET A 174 19.37 11.83 4.07
C MET A 174 17.93 11.40 4.40
N LEU A 175 17.76 10.30 5.12
CA LEU A 175 16.43 9.83 5.58
C LEU A 175 15.77 10.82 6.56
N GLU A 176 16.54 11.40 7.48
CA GLU A 176 16.04 12.44 8.38
C GLU A 176 15.57 13.69 7.61
N GLU A 177 16.29 14.08 6.56
CA GLU A 177 15.90 15.21 5.71
C GLU A 177 14.64 14.89 4.91
N GLU A 178 14.49 13.67 4.36
CA GLU A 178 13.25 13.22 3.70
C GLU A 178 12.07 13.28 4.67
N ALA A 179 12.19 12.68 5.85
CA ALA A 179 11.14 12.68 6.87
C ALA A 179 10.76 14.11 7.30
N ARG A 180 11.74 15.01 7.42
CA ARG A 180 11.51 16.43 7.72
C ARG A 180 10.69 17.13 6.64
N LEU A 181 10.96 16.84 5.37
CA LEU A 181 10.21 17.41 4.25
C LEU A 181 8.79 16.84 4.19
N GLN A 182 8.60 15.55 4.44
CA GLN A 182 7.27 14.92 4.55
C GLN A 182 6.44 15.53 5.69
N THR A 183 7.03 15.71 6.87
CA THR A 183 6.37 16.39 7.99
C THR A 183 5.91 17.79 7.58
N ARG A 184 6.76 18.52 6.85
CA ARG A 184 6.40 19.86 6.38
C ARG A 184 5.26 19.84 5.35
N TYR A 185 5.18 18.80 4.53
CA TYR A 185 4.03 18.58 3.63
C TYR A 185 2.73 18.44 4.42
N TYR A 186 2.69 17.58 5.43
CA TYR A 186 1.51 17.42 6.28
C TYR A 186 1.08 18.73 6.96
N GLU A 187 2.03 19.55 7.42
CA GLU A 187 1.72 20.87 8.00
C GLU A 187 1.10 21.84 6.98
N LEU A 188 1.47 21.75 5.72
CA LEU A 188 0.91 22.62 4.67
C LEU A 188 -0.44 22.08 4.17
N SER A 189 -0.56 20.78 3.94
CA SER A 189 -1.81 20.16 3.47
C SER A 189 -2.95 20.32 4.49
N ALA A 190 -2.64 20.23 5.79
CA ALA A 190 -3.61 20.48 6.85
C ALA A 190 -4.26 21.89 6.78
N GLN A 191 -3.60 22.87 6.14
CA GLN A 191 -4.17 24.20 5.96
C GLN A 191 -5.35 24.23 4.98
N ALA A 192 -5.54 23.17 4.18
CA ALA A 192 -6.71 23.07 3.29
C ALA A 192 -8.03 23.24 4.06
N ALA A 193 -8.10 22.76 5.30
CA ALA A 193 -9.26 22.91 6.17
C ALA A 193 -9.66 24.38 6.44
N ASP A 194 -8.70 25.31 6.42
CA ASP A 194 -8.95 26.73 6.63
C ASP A 194 -9.65 27.41 5.44
N TYR A 195 -9.59 26.77 4.27
CA TYR A 195 -10.14 27.32 3.01
C TYR A 195 -11.50 26.72 2.64
N GLN A 196 -11.91 25.63 3.25
CA GLN A 196 -13.19 24.94 2.99
C GLN A 196 -13.43 24.73 1.49
N ASP A 197 -14.42 25.44 0.90
CA ASP A 197 -14.77 25.34 -0.51
C ASP A 197 -13.95 26.29 -1.42
N ASP A 198 -12.99 27.06 -0.89
CA ASP A 198 -12.14 27.98 -1.66
C ASP A 198 -10.82 27.31 -2.10
N THR A 199 -10.93 26.30 -2.97
CA THR A 199 -9.77 25.59 -3.55
C THR A 199 -8.76 26.54 -4.19
N GLN A 200 -9.23 27.60 -4.87
CA GLN A 200 -8.35 28.59 -5.48
C GLN A 200 -7.54 29.37 -4.43
N GLY A 201 -8.19 29.81 -3.35
CA GLY A 201 -7.53 30.48 -2.23
C GLY A 201 -6.49 29.58 -1.55
N TYR A 202 -6.80 28.28 -1.41
CA TYR A 202 -5.86 27.28 -0.89
C TYR A 202 -4.62 27.15 -1.79
N TYR A 203 -4.80 26.95 -3.09
CA TYR A 203 -3.66 26.87 -4.02
C TYR A 203 -2.83 28.16 -4.04
N ASP A 204 -3.46 29.34 -4.01
CA ASP A 204 -2.76 30.61 -3.97
C ASP A 204 -1.91 30.78 -2.70
N ALA A 205 -2.29 30.14 -1.60
CA ALA A 205 -1.58 30.20 -0.33
C ALA A 205 -0.50 29.10 -0.17
N CYS A 206 -0.76 27.88 -0.60
CA CYS A 206 0.01 26.70 -0.23
C CYS A 206 0.76 26.03 -1.39
N ALA A 207 0.27 26.11 -2.63
CA ALA A 207 0.77 25.29 -3.73
C ALA A 207 2.27 25.52 -4.03
N ASP A 208 2.76 26.77 -4.03
CA ASP A 208 4.18 27.07 -4.26
C ASP A 208 5.09 26.45 -3.19
N GLY A 209 4.62 26.45 -1.93
CA GLY A 209 5.33 25.81 -0.81
C GLY A 209 5.38 24.30 -0.97
N MET A 210 4.26 23.68 -1.30
CA MET A 210 4.13 22.23 -1.50
C MET A 210 4.92 21.77 -2.73
N ALA A 211 4.81 22.45 -3.86
CA ALA A 211 5.61 22.13 -5.05
C ALA A 211 7.13 22.27 -4.79
N SER A 212 7.54 23.26 -4.00
CA SER A 212 8.96 23.42 -3.61
C SER A 212 9.42 22.28 -2.69
N LEU A 213 8.55 21.78 -1.81
CA LEU A 213 8.84 20.61 -0.99
C LEU A 213 8.99 19.35 -1.84
N LEU A 214 8.11 19.15 -2.82
CA LEU A 214 8.20 18.00 -3.73
C LEU A 214 9.51 18.03 -4.54
N ALA A 215 9.92 19.21 -5.02
CA ALA A 215 11.23 19.37 -5.67
C ALA A 215 12.38 19.02 -4.71
N GLY A 216 12.29 19.41 -3.44
CA GLY A 216 13.26 19.06 -2.40
C GLY A 216 13.29 17.56 -2.11
N LEU A 217 12.13 16.93 -1.97
CA LEU A 217 11.99 15.47 -1.81
C LEU A 217 12.60 14.72 -3.00
N SER A 218 12.28 15.15 -4.23
CA SER A 218 12.86 14.54 -5.43
C SER A 218 14.38 14.59 -5.42
N ALA A 219 14.97 15.71 -5.01
CA ALA A 219 16.43 15.84 -4.92
C ALA A 219 17.05 14.91 -3.86
N VAL A 220 16.48 14.86 -2.65
CA VAL A 220 16.95 13.99 -1.55
C VAL A 220 16.81 12.51 -1.94
N ARG A 221 15.70 12.11 -2.52
CA ARG A 221 15.44 10.75 -2.98
C ARG A 221 16.42 10.32 -4.07
N GLN A 222 16.73 11.22 -4.99
CA GLN A 222 17.77 10.97 -5.99
C GLN A 222 19.14 10.76 -5.34
N GLU A 223 19.51 11.56 -4.32
CA GLU A 223 20.75 11.36 -3.55
C GLU A 223 20.76 10.01 -2.81
N ILE A 224 19.62 9.58 -2.24
CA ILE A 224 19.45 8.26 -1.61
C ILE A 224 19.69 7.15 -2.63
N ALA A 225 19.06 7.22 -3.81
CA ALA A 225 19.24 6.24 -4.87
C ALA A 225 20.69 6.13 -5.33
N GLU A 226 21.35 7.28 -5.58
CA GLU A 226 22.76 7.33 -5.96
C GLU A 226 23.68 6.76 -4.86
N TYR A 227 23.39 7.05 -3.60
CA TYR A 227 24.11 6.48 -2.46
C TYR A 227 23.99 4.95 -2.42
N CYS A 228 22.82 4.43 -2.72
CA CYS A 228 22.55 3.00 -2.85
C CYS A 228 23.08 2.37 -4.16
N GLY A 229 23.68 3.17 -5.04
CA GLY A 229 24.32 2.72 -6.28
C GLY A 229 23.41 2.60 -7.50
N TYR A 230 22.21 3.19 -7.42
CA TYR A 230 21.29 3.33 -8.56
C TYR A 230 21.58 4.58 -9.39
N SER A 231 21.14 4.56 -10.64
CA SER A 231 21.28 5.71 -11.52
C SER A 231 20.19 6.75 -11.34
N ASP A 232 18.99 6.33 -10.89
CA ASP A 232 17.82 7.16 -10.66
C ASP A 232 16.91 6.56 -9.58
N TYR A 233 16.10 7.43 -8.99
CA TYR A 233 15.21 7.05 -7.91
C TYR A 233 14.07 6.12 -8.35
N PRO A 234 13.41 6.29 -9.52
CA PRO A 234 12.39 5.36 -9.97
C PRO A 234 12.86 3.91 -9.95
N GLN A 235 14.03 3.61 -10.55
CA GLN A 235 14.56 2.25 -10.54
C GLN A 235 14.86 1.75 -9.13
N PHE A 236 15.38 2.62 -8.26
CA PHE A 236 15.60 2.31 -6.85
C PHE A 236 14.29 1.91 -6.17
N ALA A 237 13.24 2.73 -6.31
CA ALA A 237 11.96 2.48 -5.68
C ALA A 237 11.29 1.20 -6.22
N GLU A 238 11.32 0.99 -7.53
CA GLU A 238 10.76 -0.20 -8.18
C GLU A 238 11.40 -1.50 -7.70
N ASP A 239 12.73 -1.51 -7.58
CA ASP A 239 13.45 -2.70 -7.12
C ASP A 239 13.30 -2.93 -5.60
N PHE A 240 13.17 -1.85 -4.83
CA PHE A 240 13.28 -1.89 -3.37
C PHE A 240 11.97 -1.90 -2.62
N TYR A 241 11.03 -1.01 -3.03
CA TYR A 241 9.77 -0.86 -2.33
C TYR A 241 8.66 -1.69 -2.93
N PHE A 242 8.71 -1.87 -4.27
CA PHE A 242 7.59 -2.45 -4.99
C PHE A 242 7.88 -3.84 -5.55
N TYR A 243 9.13 -4.31 -5.53
CA TYR A 243 9.55 -5.60 -6.10
C TYR A 243 9.03 -5.81 -7.53
N ARG A 244 9.08 -4.74 -8.35
CA ARG A 244 8.56 -4.78 -9.71
C ARG A 244 9.45 -5.62 -10.62
N ASP A 245 8.86 -6.61 -11.26
CA ASP A 245 9.53 -7.53 -12.21
C ASP A 245 9.24 -7.17 -13.67
N TYR A 246 8.72 -5.98 -13.90
CA TYR A 246 8.57 -5.34 -15.20
C TYR A 246 9.50 -4.13 -15.34
N THR A 247 9.71 -3.71 -16.58
CA THR A 247 10.71 -2.68 -16.89
C THR A 247 10.08 -1.30 -17.09
N ALA A 248 10.88 -0.24 -16.89
CA ALA A 248 10.48 1.13 -17.21
C ALA A 248 10.01 1.31 -18.69
N ALA A 249 10.51 0.49 -19.61
CA ALA A 249 10.08 0.52 -21.03
C ALA A 249 8.69 -0.10 -21.21
N GLU A 250 8.35 -1.13 -20.44
CA GLU A 250 7.00 -1.72 -20.42
C GLU A 250 6.00 -0.76 -19.81
N GLU A 251 6.36 -0.10 -18.71
CA GLU A 251 5.56 0.96 -18.10
C GLU A 251 5.27 2.10 -19.09
N GLU A 252 6.30 2.66 -19.73
CA GLU A 252 6.12 3.73 -20.74
C GLU A 252 5.25 3.28 -21.90
N GLN A 253 5.38 2.02 -22.36
CA GLN A 253 4.54 1.46 -23.41
C GLN A 253 3.07 1.35 -22.98
N LEU A 254 2.82 0.92 -21.74
CA LEU A 254 1.46 0.85 -21.19
C LEU A 254 0.83 2.24 -21.09
N LEU A 255 1.57 3.23 -20.59
CA LEU A 255 1.11 4.62 -20.53
C LEU A 255 0.82 5.20 -21.92
N GLU A 256 1.60 4.85 -22.94
CA GLU A 256 1.33 5.26 -24.33
C GLU A 256 0.07 4.58 -24.89
N ASP A 257 -0.15 3.31 -24.57
CA ASP A 257 -1.35 2.59 -24.97
C ASP A 257 -2.61 3.15 -24.29
N ILE A 258 -2.52 3.55 -23.02
CA ILE A 258 -3.59 4.27 -22.30
C ILE A 258 -3.89 5.61 -22.98
N ARG A 259 -2.86 6.42 -23.25
CA ARG A 259 -3.03 7.70 -23.96
C ARG A 259 -3.72 7.53 -25.32
N ARG A 260 -3.34 6.50 -26.06
CA ARG A 260 -3.88 6.26 -27.41
C ARG A 260 -5.30 5.72 -27.40
N GLU A 261 -5.60 4.78 -26.51
CA GLU A 261 -6.85 4.01 -26.54
C GLU A 261 -7.91 4.52 -25.55
N LEU A 262 -7.52 4.89 -24.32
CA LEU A 262 -8.46 5.21 -23.25
C LEU A 262 -8.70 6.71 -23.08
N VAL A 263 -7.72 7.57 -23.29
CA VAL A 263 -7.91 9.02 -23.20
C VAL A 263 -9.00 9.55 -24.13
N PRO A 264 -9.14 9.08 -25.39
CA PRO A 264 -10.27 9.48 -26.23
C PRO A 264 -11.63 9.11 -25.62
N LEU A 265 -11.75 7.95 -25.00
CA LEU A 265 -12.97 7.50 -24.32
C LEU A 265 -13.25 8.32 -23.04
N TYR A 266 -12.21 8.59 -22.24
CA TYR A 266 -12.28 9.42 -21.06
C TYR A 266 -12.78 10.85 -21.36
N ARG A 267 -12.33 11.43 -22.48
CA ARG A 267 -12.79 12.76 -22.95
C ARG A 267 -14.26 12.81 -23.36
N GLU A 268 -14.84 11.67 -23.72
CA GLU A 268 -16.25 11.55 -24.13
C GLU A 268 -17.15 11.12 -22.95
N LEU A 269 -16.56 10.84 -21.78
CA LEU A 269 -17.29 10.36 -20.63
C LEU A 269 -18.23 11.46 -20.08
N ASP A 270 -19.50 11.11 -19.98
CA ASP A 270 -20.53 12.03 -19.48
C ASP A 270 -20.44 12.11 -17.93
N ALA A 271 -20.67 13.31 -17.38
CA ALA A 271 -20.72 13.50 -15.93
C ALA A 271 -21.76 12.58 -15.25
N ASP A 272 -22.82 12.23 -15.96
CA ASP A 272 -23.84 11.29 -15.48
C ASP A 272 -23.30 9.86 -15.23
N ALA A 273 -22.12 9.53 -15.74
CA ALA A 273 -21.51 8.22 -15.52
C ALA A 273 -21.18 7.96 -14.05
N TRP A 274 -20.87 9.03 -13.30
CA TRP A 274 -20.59 8.97 -11.85
C TRP A 274 -21.81 9.29 -10.97
N GLU A 275 -22.99 9.59 -11.54
CA GLU A 275 -24.16 10.02 -10.77
C GLU A 275 -24.55 9.02 -9.69
N ALA A 276 -24.46 7.70 -10.00
CA ALA A 276 -24.82 6.65 -9.05
C ALA A 276 -23.90 6.60 -7.81
N THR A 277 -22.63 6.97 -7.92
CA THR A 277 -21.72 7.03 -6.77
C THR A 277 -21.91 8.27 -5.91
N GLY A 278 -22.44 9.36 -6.48
CA GLY A 278 -22.77 10.59 -5.76
C GLY A 278 -24.10 10.55 -4.98
N GLU A 279 -24.94 9.53 -5.19
CA GLU A 279 -26.19 9.38 -4.44
C GLU A 279 -25.92 9.15 -2.95
N TYR A 280 -26.78 9.73 -2.10
CA TYR A 280 -26.69 9.53 -0.65
C TYR A 280 -26.82 8.05 -0.28
N ALA A 281 -25.89 7.53 0.50
CA ALA A 281 -25.96 6.24 1.15
C ALA A 281 -25.57 6.37 2.63
N SER A 282 -26.32 5.75 3.50
CA SER A 282 -25.96 5.67 4.92
C SER A 282 -24.94 4.56 5.14
N GLU A 283 -24.11 4.69 6.18
CA GLU A 283 -23.20 3.64 6.63
C GLU A 283 -23.87 2.25 6.71
N ARG A 284 -25.09 2.19 7.23
CA ARG A 284 -25.87 0.93 7.27
C ARG A 284 -26.15 0.35 5.88
N GLU A 285 -26.41 1.18 4.88
CA GLU A 285 -26.65 0.72 3.51
C GLU A 285 -25.36 0.21 2.88
N THR A 286 -24.24 0.86 3.17
CA THR A 286 -22.90 0.44 2.75
C THR A 286 -22.51 -0.90 3.38
N LEU A 287 -22.67 -1.06 4.70
CA LEU A 287 -22.42 -2.33 5.39
C LEU A 287 -23.37 -3.44 4.94
N ASN A 288 -24.64 -3.15 4.66
CA ASN A 288 -25.59 -4.13 4.13
C ASN A 288 -25.24 -4.56 2.69
N TYR A 289 -24.70 -3.66 1.89
CA TYR A 289 -24.21 -3.99 0.55
C TYR A 289 -23.07 -5.00 0.63
N LEU A 290 -22.03 -4.72 1.46
CA LEU A 290 -20.92 -5.63 1.66
C LEU A 290 -21.40 -7.00 2.21
N ALA A 291 -22.27 -6.99 3.22
CA ALA A 291 -22.83 -8.22 3.77
C ALA A 291 -23.57 -9.07 2.72
N THR A 292 -24.35 -8.42 1.83
CA THR A 292 -25.04 -9.11 0.75
C THR A 292 -24.06 -9.69 -0.29
N ALA A 293 -23.01 -8.96 -0.60
CA ALA A 293 -21.97 -9.42 -1.50
C ALA A 293 -21.22 -10.62 -0.91
N ALA A 294 -20.73 -10.51 0.33
CA ALA A 294 -19.99 -11.57 1.00
C ALA A 294 -20.83 -12.85 1.19
N GLU A 295 -22.09 -12.75 1.66
CA GLU A 295 -23.03 -13.90 1.74
C GLU A 295 -23.27 -14.54 0.37
N GLY A 296 -23.37 -13.72 -0.67
CA GLY A 296 -23.61 -14.20 -2.03
C GLY A 296 -22.39 -14.84 -2.70
N MET A 297 -21.18 -14.47 -2.30
CA MET A 297 -19.92 -15.07 -2.72
C MET A 297 -19.65 -16.36 -1.96
N GLY A 298 -19.87 -16.39 -0.64
CA GLY A 298 -19.61 -17.57 0.20
C GLY A 298 -18.11 -17.77 0.46
N GLY A 299 -17.73 -18.99 0.84
CA GLY A 299 -16.33 -19.41 0.99
C GLY A 299 -15.53 -18.56 1.98
N THR A 300 -14.27 -18.31 1.66
CA THR A 300 -13.35 -17.51 2.49
C THR A 300 -13.82 -16.07 2.65
N VAL A 301 -14.48 -15.50 1.64
CA VAL A 301 -15.01 -14.13 1.67
C VAL A 301 -16.13 -13.99 2.71
N GLU A 302 -17.06 -14.94 2.79
CA GLU A 302 -18.12 -14.95 3.82
C GLU A 302 -17.54 -15.15 5.23
N GLU A 303 -16.55 -16.04 5.37
CA GLU A 303 -15.89 -16.30 6.65
C GLU A 303 -15.13 -15.04 7.17
N ALA A 304 -14.41 -14.35 6.29
CA ALA A 304 -13.73 -13.09 6.60
C ALA A 304 -14.73 -12.00 7.02
N HIS A 305 -15.85 -11.87 6.31
CA HIS A 305 -16.91 -10.92 6.68
C HIS A 305 -17.56 -11.25 8.03
N ASP A 306 -17.79 -12.53 8.32
CA ASP A 306 -18.35 -12.96 9.60
C ASP A 306 -17.37 -12.65 10.76
N LEU A 307 -16.06 -12.81 10.56
CA LEU A 307 -15.03 -12.37 11.52
C LEU A 307 -15.10 -10.86 11.71
N MET A 308 -14.97 -10.08 10.63
CA MET A 308 -15.01 -8.61 10.64
C MET A 308 -16.19 -8.10 11.47
N LYS A 309 -17.39 -8.61 11.18
CA LYS A 309 -18.63 -8.23 11.84
C LYS A 309 -18.71 -8.67 13.29
N THR A 310 -18.31 -9.92 13.60
CA THR A 310 -18.46 -10.51 14.95
C THR A 310 -17.46 -9.89 15.92
N ALA A 311 -16.23 -9.66 15.49
CA ALA A 311 -15.17 -9.05 16.27
C ALA A 311 -15.17 -7.51 16.17
N LYS A 312 -16.05 -6.92 15.33
CA LYS A 312 -16.12 -5.46 15.08
C LYS A 312 -14.80 -4.88 14.63
N LEU A 313 -14.15 -5.53 13.70
CA LEU A 313 -12.85 -5.15 13.15
C LEU A 313 -13.00 -4.07 12.07
N TYR A 314 -13.75 -3.03 12.37
CA TYR A 314 -13.96 -1.90 11.46
C TYR A 314 -14.44 -0.63 12.19
N ASP A 315 -14.06 0.52 11.64
CA ASP A 315 -14.65 1.84 11.91
C ASP A 315 -14.97 2.53 10.58
N THR A 316 -16.24 2.48 10.16
CA THR A 316 -16.71 2.94 8.84
C THR A 316 -17.66 4.15 8.91
N GLY A 317 -17.80 4.76 10.09
CA GLY A 317 -18.67 5.92 10.29
C GLY A 317 -18.07 7.23 9.78
N TYR A 318 -18.94 8.18 9.40
CA TYR A 318 -18.52 9.55 9.14
C TYR A 318 -18.11 10.26 10.44
N GLY A 319 -17.00 10.99 10.40
CA GLY A 319 -16.55 11.87 11.46
C GLY A 319 -15.89 13.14 10.91
N GLU A 320 -16.33 14.32 11.42
CA GLU A 320 -15.76 15.61 11.00
C GLU A 320 -14.25 15.71 11.32
N ASN A 321 -13.83 15.08 12.41
CA ASN A 321 -12.44 15.07 12.87
C ASN A 321 -11.69 13.78 12.51
N LYS A 322 -12.34 12.84 11.81
CA LYS A 322 -11.67 11.63 11.33
C LYS A 322 -10.70 11.96 10.20
N TYR A 323 -9.62 11.20 10.11
CA TYR A 323 -8.74 11.25 8.95
C TYR A 323 -9.54 10.99 7.67
N ASN A 324 -9.36 11.86 6.67
CA ASN A 324 -10.17 11.81 5.44
C ASN A 324 -9.58 10.82 4.43
N SER A 325 -9.53 9.55 4.81
CA SER A 325 -9.06 8.45 3.97
C SER A 325 -9.69 7.14 4.42
N SER A 326 -9.31 6.06 3.76
CA SER A 326 -9.59 4.68 4.13
C SER A 326 -8.29 3.88 4.11
N PHE A 327 -8.23 2.82 4.89
CA PHE A 327 -7.15 1.85 4.89
C PHE A 327 -7.59 0.55 5.58
N GLU A 328 -6.94 -0.52 5.25
CA GLU A 328 -6.91 -1.75 6.04
C GLU A 328 -5.58 -1.83 6.78
N GLN A 329 -5.56 -2.43 7.96
CA GLN A 329 -4.36 -2.59 8.77
C GLN A 329 -4.38 -3.89 9.57
N TYR A 330 -3.31 -4.69 9.46
CA TYR A 330 -3.18 -5.95 10.17
C TYR A 330 -2.66 -5.76 11.60
N LEU A 331 -3.41 -6.26 12.58
CA LEU A 331 -3.05 -6.23 14.00
C LEU A 331 -2.25 -7.48 14.37
N THR A 332 -0.95 -7.45 14.16
CA THR A 332 -0.04 -8.60 14.11
C THR A 332 -0.17 -9.54 15.32
N SER A 333 -0.11 -9.00 16.55
CA SER A 333 -0.21 -9.83 17.77
C SER A 333 -1.61 -10.40 18.03
N TYR A 334 -2.64 -9.79 17.45
CA TYR A 334 -4.01 -10.32 17.47
C TYR A 334 -4.30 -11.22 16.27
N GLN A 335 -3.47 -11.17 15.23
CA GLN A 335 -3.65 -11.88 13.97
C GLN A 335 -5.00 -11.58 13.31
N GLU A 336 -5.41 -10.32 13.35
CA GLU A 336 -6.70 -9.86 12.85
C GLU A 336 -6.53 -8.58 12.04
N PRO A 337 -7.10 -8.51 10.81
CA PRO A 337 -7.14 -7.29 10.02
C PRO A 337 -8.19 -6.32 10.55
N PHE A 338 -8.03 -5.01 10.30
CA PHE A 338 -8.96 -3.97 10.71
C PHE A 338 -9.18 -2.96 9.58
N ILE A 339 -10.45 -2.63 9.29
CA ILE A 339 -10.83 -1.65 8.28
C ILE A 339 -11.16 -0.31 8.92
N PHE A 340 -10.51 0.76 8.41
CA PHE A 340 -10.86 2.14 8.72
C PHE A 340 -11.39 2.85 7.46
N VAL A 341 -12.53 3.55 7.58
CA VAL A 341 -13.11 4.38 6.52
C VAL A 341 -13.72 5.63 7.14
N ASN A 342 -13.37 6.81 6.65
CA ASN A 342 -14.16 8.00 6.93
C ASN A 342 -15.20 8.14 5.80
N ALA A 343 -16.43 7.74 6.07
CA ALA A 343 -17.50 7.69 5.07
C ALA A 343 -17.81 9.06 4.47
N THR A 344 -17.97 9.11 3.16
CA THR A 344 -18.48 10.29 2.44
C THR A 344 -20.00 10.42 2.54
N LEU A 345 -20.68 9.39 3.04
CA LEU A 345 -22.14 9.21 3.04
C LEU A 345 -22.74 9.22 1.63
N THR A 346 -22.00 8.70 0.68
CA THR A 346 -22.44 8.50 -0.70
C THR A 346 -22.37 7.02 -1.10
N ALA A 347 -22.97 6.69 -2.23
CA ALA A 347 -22.94 5.32 -2.75
C ALA A 347 -21.50 4.88 -3.15
N TYR A 348 -20.56 5.82 -3.29
CA TYR A 348 -19.14 5.55 -3.50
C TYR A 348 -18.52 4.75 -2.34
N ASP A 349 -18.97 4.99 -1.11
CA ASP A 349 -18.51 4.24 0.08
C ASP A 349 -18.70 2.72 -0.05
N LYS A 350 -19.60 2.26 -0.92
CA LYS A 350 -19.79 0.82 -1.19
C LYS A 350 -18.56 0.23 -1.90
N LEU A 351 -17.97 0.99 -2.82
CA LEU A 351 -16.76 0.59 -3.53
C LEU A 351 -15.53 0.71 -2.63
N VAL A 352 -15.43 1.82 -1.88
CA VAL A 352 -14.35 2.02 -0.90
C VAL A 352 -14.34 0.90 0.14
N LEU A 353 -15.49 0.58 0.73
CA LEU A 353 -15.58 -0.50 1.72
C LEU A 353 -15.30 -1.88 1.10
N ALA A 354 -15.68 -2.11 -0.15
CA ALA A 354 -15.35 -3.35 -0.85
C ALA A 354 -13.84 -3.43 -1.12
N HIS A 355 -13.19 -2.32 -1.46
CA HIS A 355 -11.75 -2.21 -1.63
C HIS A 355 -11.00 -2.62 -0.34
N GLU A 356 -11.26 -1.93 0.77
CA GLU A 356 -10.62 -2.24 2.05
C GLU A 356 -10.94 -3.68 2.52
N PHE A 357 -12.15 -4.17 2.21
CA PHE A 357 -12.51 -5.55 2.51
C PHE A 357 -11.77 -6.55 1.62
N GLY A 358 -11.30 -6.18 0.45
CA GLY A 358 -10.43 -7.00 -0.38
C GLY A 358 -9.06 -7.23 0.29
N HIS A 359 -8.44 -6.18 0.84
CA HIS A 359 -7.24 -6.29 1.67
C HIS A 359 -7.51 -7.15 2.91
N PHE A 360 -8.62 -6.89 3.62
CA PHE A 360 -9.04 -7.68 4.77
C PHE A 360 -9.17 -9.18 4.45
N CYS A 361 -9.71 -9.55 3.29
CA CYS A 361 -9.83 -10.95 2.87
C CYS A 361 -8.45 -11.57 2.60
N ASN A 362 -7.53 -10.84 1.97
CA ASN A 362 -6.18 -11.31 1.71
C ASN A 362 -5.44 -11.53 3.03
N ASP A 363 -5.43 -10.56 3.93
CA ASP A 363 -4.77 -10.65 5.23
C ASP A 363 -5.41 -11.70 6.16
N TYR A 364 -6.74 -11.84 6.11
CA TYR A 364 -7.44 -12.91 6.81
C TYR A 364 -7.00 -14.30 6.35
N ALA A 365 -6.91 -14.50 5.03
CA ALA A 365 -6.59 -15.80 4.45
C ALA A 365 -5.11 -16.17 4.57
N SER A 366 -4.21 -15.18 4.46
CA SER A 366 -2.76 -15.32 4.47
C SER A 366 -2.09 -15.03 5.83
N TYR A 367 -2.89 -14.56 6.80
CA TYR A 367 -2.40 -14.21 8.15
C TYR A 367 -1.46 -13.00 8.19
N GLY A 368 -1.79 -11.95 7.46
CA GLY A 368 -0.98 -10.76 7.31
C GLY A 368 0.07 -10.96 6.22
N SER A 369 -0.39 -11.24 5.01
CA SER A 369 0.44 -11.58 3.86
C SER A 369 1.46 -10.50 3.52
N ALA A 370 2.60 -10.96 3.07
CA ALA A 370 3.66 -10.17 2.48
C ALA A 370 3.56 -10.09 0.93
N ALA A 371 2.39 -10.15 0.35
CA ALA A 371 2.23 -9.93 -1.08
C ALA A 371 2.77 -8.54 -1.48
N GLY A 372 3.43 -8.45 -2.63
CA GLY A 372 3.88 -7.15 -3.15
C GLY A 372 2.71 -6.18 -3.35
N VAL A 373 2.97 -4.88 -3.31
CA VAL A 373 1.93 -3.83 -3.39
C VAL A 373 1.01 -4.01 -4.60
N ASP A 374 1.59 -4.26 -5.78
CA ASP A 374 0.81 -4.46 -7.01
C ASP A 374 -0.12 -5.68 -6.93
N VAL A 375 0.28 -6.72 -6.18
CA VAL A 375 -0.53 -7.92 -5.92
C VAL A 375 -1.58 -7.66 -4.85
N SER A 376 -1.23 -6.95 -3.78
CA SER A 376 -2.18 -6.57 -2.72
C SER A 376 -3.34 -5.73 -3.30
N GLU A 377 -3.03 -4.76 -4.15
CA GLU A 377 -4.02 -3.92 -4.84
C GLU A 377 -4.88 -4.71 -5.86
N PHE A 378 -4.42 -5.86 -6.33
CA PHE A 378 -5.28 -6.78 -7.11
C PHE A 378 -6.42 -7.32 -6.25
N PHE A 379 -6.18 -7.66 -4.99
CA PHE A 379 -7.22 -8.20 -4.11
C PHE A 379 -8.24 -7.13 -3.72
N SER A 380 -7.79 -5.92 -3.41
CA SER A 380 -8.69 -4.81 -3.07
C SER A 380 -9.58 -4.40 -4.25
N THR A 381 -8.98 -4.08 -5.38
CA THR A 381 -9.70 -3.71 -6.61
C THR A 381 -10.52 -4.88 -7.16
N GLY A 382 -10.03 -6.11 -7.02
CA GLY A 382 -10.74 -7.33 -7.38
C GLY A 382 -12.05 -7.52 -6.62
N MET A 383 -12.05 -7.24 -5.32
CA MET A 383 -13.26 -7.28 -4.49
C MET A 383 -14.27 -6.21 -4.93
N GLU A 384 -13.82 -5.00 -5.31
CA GLU A 384 -14.73 -4.02 -5.90
C GLU A 384 -15.48 -4.60 -7.11
N TYR A 385 -14.73 -5.17 -8.08
CA TYR A 385 -15.32 -5.75 -9.29
C TYR A 385 -16.25 -6.93 -9.02
N LEU A 386 -15.86 -7.85 -8.13
CA LEU A 386 -16.69 -9.01 -7.78
C LEU A 386 -17.97 -8.59 -7.07
N SER A 387 -17.91 -7.54 -6.23
CA SER A 387 -19.06 -7.01 -5.51
C SER A 387 -20.13 -6.42 -6.43
N LEU A 388 -19.78 -5.96 -7.64
CA LEU A 388 -20.73 -5.39 -8.61
C LEU A 388 -21.86 -6.36 -8.98
N CYS A 389 -21.63 -7.65 -8.88
CA CYS A 389 -22.66 -8.66 -9.08
C CYS A 389 -23.88 -8.51 -8.14
N TYR A 390 -23.74 -7.71 -7.10
CA TYR A 390 -24.74 -7.45 -6.06
C TYR A 390 -25.17 -5.98 -6.00
N GLY A 391 -24.51 -5.08 -6.80
CA GLY A 391 -24.70 -3.63 -6.76
C GLY A 391 -25.73 -3.07 -7.75
N GLY A 392 -26.05 -3.82 -8.80
CA GLY A 392 -26.92 -3.36 -9.88
C GLY A 392 -26.21 -2.59 -11.00
N GLU A 393 -26.96 -2.32 -12.08
CA GLU A 393 -26.39 -1.74 -13.31
C GLU A 393 -25.80 -0.33 -13.12
N ASP A 394 -26.45 0.52 -12.32
CA ASP A 394 -26.00 1.91 -12.08
C ASP A 394 -24.64 1.94 -11.36
N LEU A 395 -24.46 1.10 -10.32
CA LEU A 395 -23.19 1.01 -9.60
C LEU A 395 -22.09 0.41 -10.50
N THR A 396 -22.46 -0.58 -11.34
CA THR A 396 -21.52 -1.16 -12.32
C THR A 396 -21.06 -0.10 -13.32
N ARG A 397 -21.97 0.71 -13.85
CA ARG A 397 -21.65 1.80 -14.76
C ARG A 397 -20.71 2.82 -14.10
N ALA A 398 -21.04 3.23 -12.87
CA ALA A 398 -20.23 4.17 -12.11
C ALA A 398 -18.83 3.61 -11.79
N LYS A 399 -18.70 2.34 -11.39
CA LYS A 399 -17.38 1.71 -11.20
C LYS A 399 -16.58 1.63 -12.50
N MET A 400 -17.22 1.38 -13.64
CA MET A 400 -16.51 1.37 -14.92
C MET A 400 -16.04 2.78 -15.32
N ALA A 401 -16.80 3.82 -15.02
CA ALA A 401 -16.35 5.21 -15.21
C ALA A 401 -15.17 5.57 -14.30
N ASP A 402 -15.26 5.19 -13.03
CA ASP A 402 -14.19 5.32 -12.03
C ASP A 402 -12.92 4.58 -12.48
N SER A 403 -13.06 3.34 -12.93
CA SER A 403 -11.96 2.53 -13.42
C SER A 403 -11.29 3.10 -14.67
N LEU A 404 -12.06 3.66 -15.59
CA LEU A 404 -11.52 4.39 -16.74
C LEU A 404 -10.75 5.63 -16.28
N GLY A 405 -11.30 6.38 -15.28
CA GLY A 405 -10.61 7.47 -14.60
C GLY A 405 -9.29 7.00 -13.98
N ASN A 406 -9.30 5.88 -13.26
CA ASN A 406 -8.12 5.31 -12.64
C ASN A 406 -6.99 5.07 -13.67
N TYR A 407 -7.25 4.40 -14.79
CA TYR A 407 -6.23 4.24 -15.85
C TYR A 407 -5.67 5.56 -16.36
N VAL A 408 -6.51 6.57 -16.56
CA VAL A 408 -6.11 7.84 -17.16
C VAL A 408 -5.42 8.75 -16.12
N GLU A 409 -6.01 8.91 -14.96
CA GLU A 409 -5.53 9.83 -13.92
C GLU A 409 -4.29 9.28 -13.23
N GLN A 410 -4.31 8.02 -12.77
CA GLN A 410 -3.13 7.40 -12.16
C GLN A 410 -2.01 7.21 -13.19
N GLY A 411 -2.35 6.92 -14.44
CA GLY A 411 -1.39 6.91 -15.54
C GLY A 411 -0.75 8.28 -15.80
N ALA A 412 -1.51 9.36 -15.69
CA ALA A 412 -0.99 10.73 -15.76
C ALA A 412 -0.05 11.02 -14.58
N TYR A 413 -0.46 10.66 -13.36
CA TYR A 413 0.35 10.85 -12.15
C TYR A 413 1.65 10.06 -12.21
N ALA A 414 1.62 8.79 -12.64
CA ALA A 414 2.82 7.98 -12.84
C ALA A 414 3.75 8.58 -13.91
N SER A 415 3.19 9.05 -15.04
CA SER A 415 3.96 9.74 -16.07
C SER A 415 4.60 11.04 -15.57
N PHE A 416 3.87 11.83 -14.77
CA PHE A 416 4.39 13.04 -14.14
C PHE A 416 5.53 12.72 -13.19
N GLU A 417 5.33 11.76 -12.29
CA GLU A 417 6.29 11.41 -11.24
C GLU A 417 7.59 10.88 -11.85
N ARG A 418 7.54 9.96 -12.79
CA ARG A 418 8.72 9.46 -13.50
C ARG A 418 9.51 10.56 -14.21
N GLN A 419 8.81 11.47 -14.90
CA GLN A 419 9.45 12.60 -15.57
C GLN A 419 10.03 13.62 -14.58
N MET A 420 9.40 13.83 -13.44
CA MET A 420 9.87 14.71 -12.37
C MET A 420 11.27 14.31 -11.89
N TYR A 421 11.52 13.01 -11.67
CA TYR A 421 12.83 12.51 -11.26
C TYR A 421 13.93 12.67 -12.34
N SER A 422 13.55 13.00 -13.58
CA SER A 422 14.50 13.36 -14.65
C SER A 422 14.85 14.86 -14.67
N LEU A 423 14.16 15.69 -13.89
CA LEU A 423 14.42 17.14 -13.84
C LEU A 423 15.64 17.43 -12.96
N THR A 424 16.42 18.44 -13.37
CA THR A 424 17.60 18.89 -12.63
C THR A 424 17.74 20.40 -12.66
N GLY A 425 18.47 20.98 -11.70
CA GLY A 425 18.78 22.41 -11.64
C GLY A 425 17.52 23.28 -11.62
N ASP A 426 17.47 24.33 -12.45
CA ASP A 426 16.32 25.27 -12.47
C ASP A 426 15.01 24.63 -12.92
N ALA A 427 15.05 23.48 -13.62
CA ALA A 427 13.85 22.75 -14.02
C ALA A 427 13.20 22.01 -12.83
N LEU A 428 13.97 21.61 -11.83
CA LEU A 428 13.44 21.02 -10.58
C LEU A 428 13.08 22.15 -9.61
N SER A 429 11.96 22.80 -9.87
CA SER A 429 11.43 23.94 -9.09
C SER A 429 9.90 23.95 -9.17
N ALA A 430 9.22 24.69 -8.31
CA ALA A 430 7.75 24.77 -8.34
C ALA A 430 7.21 25.12 -9.75
N GLU A 431 7.76 26.12 -10.43
CA GLU A 431 7.32 26.50 -11.77
C GLU A 431 7.67 25.42 -12.83
N GLY A 432 8.80 24.73 -12.68
CA GLY A 432 9.13 23.60 -13.55
C GLY A 432 8.19 22.41 -13.37
N LEU A 433 7.79 22.11 -12.13
CA LEU A 433 6.78 21.09 -11.83
C LEU A 433 5.41 21.46 -12.36
N TYR A 434 4.99 22.74 -12.22
CA TYR A 434 3.73 23.21 -12.82
C TYR A 434 3.75 23.07 -14.35
N ALA A 435 4.86 23.41 -15.00
CA ALA A 435 4.98 23.28 -16.45
C ALA A 435 4.96 21.81 -16.90
N LEU A 436 5.61 20.93 -16.16
CA LEU A 436 5.60 19.50 -16.42
C LEU A 436 4.19 18.92 -16.26
N TYR A 437 3.54 19.23 -15.11
CA TYR A 437 2.19 18.72 -14.86
C TYR A 437 1.18 19.21 -15.89
N GLU A 438 1.23 20.50 -16.28
CA GLU A 438 0.39 21.04 -17.33
C GLU A 438 0.54 20.27 -18.66
N GLN A 439 1.77 19.90 -19.04
CA GLN A 439 2.03 19.10 -20.23
C GLN A 439 1.42 17.70 -20.11
N VAL A 440 1.64 17.01 -18.99
CA VAL A 440 1.12 15.67 -18.74
C VAL A 440 -0.42 15.68 -18.69
N ALA A 441 -1.01 16.64 -17.97
CA ALA A 441 -2.47 16.79 -17.88
C ALA A 441 -3.14 16.96 -19.26
N LEU A 442 -2.51 17.72 -20.14
CA LEU A 442 -3.00 17.88 -21.52
C LEU A 442 -2.85 16.58 -22.34
N ASP A 443 -1.74 15.86 -22.18
CA ASP A 443 -1.49 14.60 -22.88
C ASP A 443 -2.49 13.50 -22.46
N PHE A 444 -2.93 13.53 -21.19
CA PHE A 444 -3.92 12.61 -20.63
C PHE A 444 -5.37 13.13 -20.67
N GLY A 445 -5.62 14.26 -21.30
CA GLY A 445 -7.00 14.68 -21.62
C GLY A 445 -7.72 15.45 -20.53
N PHE A 446 -7.04 15.92 -19.48
CA PHE A 446 -7.64 16.65 -18.36
C PHE A 446 -8.27 17.98 -18.78
N ASP A 447 -7.92 18.53 -19.95
CA ASP A 447 -8.58 19.67 -20.55
C ASP A 447 -10.08 19.46 -20.81
N SER A 448 -10.55 18.21 -20.88
CA SER A 448 -11.97 17.88 -21.07
C SER A 448 -12.80 17.99 -19.78
N VAL A 449 -12.20 17.75 -18.63
CA VAL A 449 -12.88 17.79 -17.32
C VAL A 449 -12.58 19.06 -16.53
N GLY A 450 -11.60 19.83 -16.97
CA GLY A 450 -11.11 21.02 -16.30
C GLY A 450 -10.12 20.66 -15.19
N TYR A 451 -8.97 21.31 -15.19
CA TYR A 451 -7.90 21.07 -14.23
C TYR A 451 -7.19 22.37 -13.84
N ASP A 452 -6.53 22.36 -12.67
CA ASP A 452 -5.56 23.40 -12.29
C ASP A 452 -4.16 22.79 -12.35
N ARG A 453 -3.20 23.49 -12.99
CA ARG A 453 -1.81 23.00 -13.09
C ARG A 453 -1.12 22.78 -11.74
N ARG A 454 -1.75 23.16 -10.64
CA ARG A 454 -1.26 23.01 -9.27
C ARG A 454 -1.85 21.81 -8.53
N GLU A 455 -2.88 21.16 -9.06
CA GLU A 455 -3.63 20.13 -8.33
C GLU A 455 -2.78 18.91 -7.98
N PHE A 456 -1.65 18.65 -8.64
CA PHE A 456 -0.73 17.58 -8.25
C PHE A 456 -0.21 17.71 -6.82
N VAL A 457 -0.26 18.90 -6.21
CA VAL A 457 0.16 19.11 -4.82
C VAL A 457 -0.74 18.39 -3.82
N ASP A 458 -1.95 18.03 -4.24
CA ASP A 458 -2.92 17.28 -3.42
C ASP A 458 -2.72 15.74 -3.54
N VAL A 459 -1.87 15.28 -4.45
CA VAL A 459 -1.53 13.86 -4.59
C VAL A 459 -0.55 13.48 -3.50
N THR A 460 -1.06 13.00 -2.37
CA THR A 460 -0.29 12.65 -1.17
C THR A 460 0.84 11.67 -1.47
N HIS A 461 0.61 10.71 -2.35
CA HIS A 461 1.59 9.68 -2.74
C HIS A 461 2.92 10.26 -3.22
N PHE A 462 2.93 11.36 -3.96
CA PHE A 462 4.18 11.97 -4.40
C PHE A 462 5.10 12.39 -3.25
N TYR A 463 4.51 12.67 -2.09
CA TYR A 463 5.24 13.10 -0.89
C TYR A 463 5.56 11.93 0.03
N THR A 464 4.63 11.01 0.22
CA THR A 464 4.69 9.96 1.24
C THR A 464 5.07 8.60 0.71
N ASN A 465 4.56 8.22 -0.47
CA ASN A 465 4.70 6.90 -1.09
C ASN A 465 5.08 7.05 -2.57
N PRO A 466 6.29 7.56 -2.86
CA PRO A 466 6.69 7.85 -4.24
C PRO A 466 6.72 6.58 -5.09
N MET A 467 6.30 6.71 -6.35
CA MET A 467 6.15 5.64 -7.36
C MET A 467 4.99 4.65 -7.09
N TYR A 468 4.15 4.90 -6.07
CA TYR A 468 3.02 4.03 -5.73
C TYR A 468 1.90 4.05 -6.78
N VAL A 469 1.59 5.22 -7.33
CA VAL A 469 0.37 5.44 -8.15
C VAL A 469 0.26 4.53 -9.37
N PHE A 470 1.39 4.03 -9.88
CA PHE A 470 1.38 3.08 -10.99
C PHE A 470 0.85 1.69 -10.58
N SER A 471 0.98 1.31 -9.30
CA SER A 471 0.39 0.07 -8.76
C SER A 471 -1.13 0.03 -9.00
N TYR A 472 -1.82 1.15 -8.86
CA TYR A 472 -3.26 1.23 -9.16
C TYR A 472 -3.59 0.97 -10.63
N VAL A 473 -2.70 1.31 -11.55
CA VAL A 473 -2.92 1.05 -13.00
C VAL A 473 -2.81 -0.43 -13.30
N VAL A 474 -1.72 -1.08 -12.85
CA VAL A 474 -1.46 -2.49 -13.19
C VAL A 474 -2.39 -3.44 -12.43
N SER A 475 -2.69 -3.14 -11.17
CA SER A 475 -3.62 -3.94 -10.35
C SER A 475 -5.07 -3.83 -10.86
N ASN A 476 -5.50 -2.62 -11.26
CA ASN A 476 -6.82 -2.42 -11.86
C ASN A 476 -6.98 -3.22 -13.17
N ASP A 477 -5.92 -3.33 -13.99
CA ASP A 477 -5.94 -4.17 -15.20
C ASP A 477 -6.10 -5.65 -14.87
N ALA A 478 -5.31 -6.13 -13.91
CA ALA A 478 -5.39 -7.52 -13.46
C ALA A 478 -6.77 -7.84 -12.84
N ALA A 479 -7.26 -6.96 -11.95
CA ALA A 479 -8.55 -7.11 -11.28
C ALA A 479 -9.76 -7.05 -12.23
N MET A 480 -9.68 -6.24 -13.30
CA MET A 480 -10.72 -6.21 -14.33
C MET A 480 -10.92 -7.56 -15.00
N GLN A 481 -9.91 -8.41 -15.05
CA GLN A 481 -10.04 -9.75 -15.61
C GLN A 481 -10.98 -10.64 -14.77
N LEU A 482 -11.05 -10.41 -13.45
CA LEU A 482 -12.04 -11.08 -12.60
C LEU A 482 -13.47 -10.71 -13.01
N TYR A 483 -13.71 -9.42 -13.30
CA TYR A 483 -15.00 -8.97 -13.82
C TYR A 483 -15.31 -9.63 -15.18
N GLN A 484 -14.36 -9.67 -16.08
CA GLN A 484 -14.54 -10.29 -17.41
C GLN A 484 -14.88 -11.78 -17.28
N LEU A 485 -14.16 -12.52 -16.40
CA LEU A 485 -14.46 -13.92 -16.11
C LEU A 485 -15.87 -14.14 -15.52
N GLU A 486 -16.31 -13.24 -14.62
CA GLU A 486 -17.68 -13.29 -14.06
C GLU A 486 -18.76 -13.04 -15.11
N GLN A 487 -18.50 -12.19 -16.11
CA GLN A 487 -19.43 -11.97 -17.23
C GLN A 487 -19.48 -13.15 -18.19
N GLU A 488 -18.35 -13.83 -18.43
CA GLU A 488 -18.30 -15.02 -19.27
C GLU A 488 -18.93 -16.24 -18.59
N GLN A 489 -18.59 -16.46 -17.33
CA GLN A 489 -19.10 -17.57 -16.53
C GLN A 489 -19.22 -17.15 -15.07
N ARG A 490 -20.44 -17.03 -14.58
CA ARG A 490 -20.72 -16.70 -13.17
C ARG A 490 -19.97 -17.62 -12.20
N GLY A 491 -19.22 -17.03 -11.29
CA GLY A 491 -18.38 -17.69 -10.28
C GLY A 491 -16.94 -17.94 -10.73
N ALA A 492 -16.58 -17.74 -12.00
CA ALA A 492 -15.22 -18.03 -12.45
C ALA A 492 -14.19 -17.00 -11.93
N GLY A 493 -14.55 -15.71 -11.89
CA GLY A 493 -13.69 -14.68 -11.31
C GLY A 493 -13.51 -14.86 -9.82
N LEU A 494 -14.60 -15.17 -9.09
CA LEU A 494 -14.55 -15.46 -7.66
C LEU A 494 -13.70 -16.71 -7.35
N GLU A 495 -13.83 -17.78 -8.13
CA GLU A 495 -13.02 -18.98 -7.95
C GLU A 495 -11.51 -18.68 -8.09
N LEU A 496 -11.13 -17.87 -9.08
CA LEU A 496 -9.77 -17.45 -9.29
C LEU A 496 -9.29 -16.55 -8.14
N TYR A 497 -10.10 -15.61 -7.69
CA TYR A 497 -9.81 -14.74 -6.56
C TYR A 497 -9.52 -15.55 -5.28
N GLU A 498 -10.42 -16.47 -4.90
CA GLU A 498 -10.26 -17.29 -3.70
C GLU A 498 -9.05 -18.24 -3.76
N GLN A 499 -8.73 -18.77 -4.93
CA GLN A 499 -7.56 -19.64 -5.11
C GLN A 499 -6.23 -18.93 -4.86
N ASN A 500 -6.21 -17.60 -5.01
CA ASN A 500 -5.00 -16.79 -4.86
C ASN A 500 -4.94 -15.98 -3.56
N LEU A 501 -5.98 -16.00 -2.72
CA LEU A 501 -6.03 -15.23 -1.46
C LEU A 501 -4.87 -15.50 -0.49
N THR A 502 -4.23 -16.65 -0.59
CA THR A 502 -3.10 -17.06 0.25
C THR A 502 -1.75 -16.92 -0.46
N THR A 503 -1.68 -16.13 -1.54
CA THR A 503 -0.42 -15.93 -2.23
C THR A 503 0.53 -15.09 -1.40
N GLU A 504 1.80 -15.47 -1.43
CA GLU A 504 2.93 -14.74 -0.84
C GLU A 504 3.85 -14.19 -1.93
N GLU A 505 3.35 -14.18 -3.20
CA GLU A 505 4.15 -13.71 -4.32
C GLU A 505 4.32 -12.19 -4.28
N SER A 506 5.56 -11.75 -4.18
CA SER A 506 5.90 -10.32 -4.13
C SER A 506 6.06 -9.70 -5.53
N TYR A 507 6.26 -10.53 -6.57
CA TYR A 507 6.51 -10.11 -7.93
C TYR A 507 5.24 -10.17 -8.77
N PHE A 508 4.85 -9.05 -9.36
CA PHE A 508 3.56 -8.92 -10.03
C PHE A 508 3.39 -9.81 -11.27
N LEU A 509 4.38 -9.84 -12.17
CA LEU A 509 4.28 -10.69 -13.38
C LEU A 509 4.34 -12.18 -13.03
N ALA A 510 5.14 -12.57 -12.03
CA ALA A 510 5.15 -13.93 -11.54
C ALA A 510 3.80 -14.34 -10.94
N PHE A 511 3.15 -13.43 -10.20
CA PHE A 511 1.77 -13.62 -9.72
C PHE A 511 0.79 -13.82 -10.87
N LEU A 512 0.80 -12.95 -11.89
CA LEU A 512 -0.10 -13.06 -13.05
C LEU A 512 0.07 -14.41 -13.78
N ASP A 513 1.32 -14.84 -13.99
CA ASP A 513 1.60 -16.13 -14.64
C ASP A 513 1.06 -17.30 -13.81
N SER A 514 1.27 -17.28 -12.49
CA SER A 514 0.77 -18.32 -11.59
C SER A 514 -0.76 -18.37 -11.50
N ALA A 515 -1.41 -17.20 -11.54
CA ALA A 515 -2.87 -17.07 -11.53
C ALA A 515 -3.51 -17.32 -12.90
N GLY A 516 -2.73 -17.38 -13.98
CA GLY A 516 -3.21 -17.53 -15.33
C GLY A 516 -3.90 -16.28 -15.89
N LEU A 517 -3.48 -15.10 -15.43
CA LEU A 517 -3.94 -13.80 -15.89
C LEU A 517 -3.04 -13.23 -17.00
N GLU A 518 -3.62 -12.43 -17.89
CA GLU A 518 -2.87 -11.72 -18.92
C GLU A 518 -2.09 -10.55 -18.31
N SER A 519 -0.87 -10.30 -18.79
CA SER A 519 -0.09 -9.14 -18.38
C SER A 519 -0.66 -7.84 -18.96
N PRO A 520 -0.71 -6.73 -18.20
CA PRO A 520 -1.12 -5.41 -18.72
C PRO A 520 -0.19 -4.90 -19.83
N PHE A 521 1.03 -5.44 -19.92
CA PHE A 521 2.04 -5.07 -20.90
C PHE A 521 1.92 -5.85 -22.23
N GLU A 522 0.99 -6.80 -22.34
CA GLU A 522 0.78 -7.54 -23.57
C GLU A 522 0.16 -6.67 -24.67
N ALA A 523 0.65 -6.88 -25.90
CA ALA A 523 0.18 -6.13 -27.06
C ALA A 523 -1.32 -6.35 -27.31
N GLY A 524 -2.11 -5.28 -27.28
CA GLY A 524 -3.56 -5.32 -27.48
C GLY A 524 -4.37 -5.46 -26.20
N ARG A 525 -3.73 -5.61 -25.02
CA ARG A 525 -4.44 -5.71 -23.74
C ARG A 525 -5.33 -4.49 -23.49
N ILE A 526 -4.81 -3.28 -23.63
CA ILE A 526 -5.59 -2.03 -23.46
C ILE A 526 -6.73 -1.89 -24.46
N SER A 527 -6.60 -2.42 -25.68
CA SER A 527 -7.73 -2.47 -26.63
C SER A 527 -8.85 -3.40 -26.17
N SER A 528 -8.51 -4.50 -25.48
CA SER A 528 -9.52 -5.39 -24.84
C SER A 528 -10.21 -4.70 -23.67
N VAL A 529 -9.47 -3.99 -22.83
CA VAL A 529 -10.00 -3.17 -21.74
C VAL A 529 -10.95 -2.09 -22.25
N LYS A 530 -10.55 -1.38 -23.32
CA LYS A 530 -11.40 -0.39 -23.99
C LYS A 530 -12.75 -0.98 -24.39
N ALA A 531 -12.75 -2.17 -25.00
CA ALA A 531 -14.00 -2.82 -25.42
C ALA A 531 -14.94 -3.13 -24.24
N VAL A 532 -14.40 -3.41 -23.04
CA VAL A 532 -15.21 -3.56 -21.82
C VAL A 532 -15.87 -2.23 -21.46
N PHE A 533 -15.11 -1.14 -21.41
CA PHE A 533 -15.65 0.18 -21.10
C PHE A 533 -16.72 0.60 -22.10
N GLU A 534 -16.48 0.46 -23.41
CA GLU A 534 -17.46 0.77 -24.45
C GLU A 534 -18.75 -0.05 -24.26
N SER A 535 -18.66 -1.31 -23.86
CA SER A 535 -19.85 -2.18 -23.67
C SER A 535 -20.74 -1.79 -22.48
N VAL A 536 -20.17 -1.09 -21.47
CA VAL A 536 -20.89 -0.74 -20.23
C VAL A 536 -21.25 0.75 -20.20
N LEU A 537 -20.39 1.63 -20.75
CA LEU A 537 -20.55 3.08 -20.66
C LEU A 537 -21.41 3.66 -21.79
N GLU A 538 -21.48 3.00 -22.97
CA GLU A 538 -22.42 3.35 -24.05
C GLU A 538 -23.88 2.94 -23.69
#